data_ef5ecaf1efb2a458894931723486f1a9
#
_entry.id   ef5ecaf1efb2a458894931723486f1a9
#
_cell.length_a   1.000
_cell.length_b   1.000
_cell.length_c   1.000
_cell.angle_alpha   90.00
_cell.angle_beta   90.00
_cell.angle_gamma   90.00
#
_symmetry.space_group_name_H-M   'P 1'
#
loop_
_entity.id
_entity.type
_entity.pdbx_description
1 polymer ?
#
loop_
_entity_poly.entity_id
_entity_poly.type
_entity_poly.pdbx_seq_one_letter_code
_entity_poly.pdbx_strand_id
1 'polypeptide(L)'
;MVRADHLPRELHLKDGRIIQTPVRELDAAHGKRTLHENVTVQNETVLTGIGGRIADLTVTVAAGEYRSFTVKLAADAAYHTCLTYDPYTSLLTLDRSCAGSRADIVHTRSCKVRSQNGALKLRILLDKNSVEVFVNDGEQTMTAWIYTPQSADGITFAADGQATITVEQFELNL
;
A
#
# COMPACT_ATOMS: atom_id res chain seq x y z
N MET A 1 21.80 -15.74 -0.72
CA MET A 1 20.82 -15.33 0.31
C MET A 1 20.61 -13.84 0.12
N VAL A 2 19.51 -13.43 -0.51
CA VAL A 2 19.19 -12.01 -0.70
C VAL A 2 18.61 -11.50 0.61
N ARG A 3 19.31 -10.61 1.32
CA ARG A 3 18.77 -9.92 2.48
C ARG A 3 17.76 -8.88 1.99
N ALA A 4 16.54 -8.88 2.56
CA ALA A 4 15.69 -7.71 2.52
C ALA A 4 16.22 -6.74 3.57
N ASP A 5 16.76 -5.68 3.15
CA ASP A 5 16.93 -4.55 4.04
C ASP A 5 15.57 -3.85 4.11
N HIS A 6 14.86 -4.06 5.21
CA HIS A 6 13.64 -3.29 5.51
C HIS A 6 14.06 -1.84 5.76
N LEU A 7 13.20 -0.91 5.35
CA LEU A 7 13.41 0.49 5.71
C LEU A 7 13.43 0.62 7.23
N PRO A 8 14.36 1.39 7.80
CA PRO A 8 14.38 1.67 9.23
C PRO A 8 13.05 2.30 9.67
N ARG A 9 12.63 2.01 10.90
CA ARG A 9 11.37 2.51 11.46
C ARG A 9 11.61 3.24 12.77
N GLU A 10 10.88 4.30 12.97
CA GLU A 10 10.76 4.95 14.28
C GLU A 10 9.65 4.26 15.06
N LEU A 11 9.89 4.06 16.36
CA LEU A 11 8.93 3.49 17.28
C LEU A 11 8.44 4.57 18.24
N HIS A 12 7.14 4.74 18.31
CA HIS A 12 6.48 5.71 19.19
C HIS A 12 5.49 4.98 20.10
N LEU A 13 5.40 5.41 21.35
CA LEU A 13 4.36 4.95 22.27
C LEU A 13 3.19 5.95 22.23
N LYS A 14 2.00 5.45 21.83
CA LYS A 14 0.77 6.24 21.80
C LYS A 14 -0.35 5.41 22.42
N ASP A 15 -1.01 5.93 23.45
CA ASP A 15 -2.15 5.28 24.11
C ASP A 15 -1.88 3.82 24.53
N GLY A 16 -0.66 3.55 25.02
CA GLY A 16 -0.22 2.22 25.44
C GLY A 16 0.09 1.25 24.30
N ARG A 17 0.16 1.73 23.06
CA ARG A 17 0.49 0.94 21.87
C ARG A 17 1.76 1.42 21.20
N ILE A 18 2.52 0.50 20.63
CA ILE A 18 3.66 0.82 19.79
C ILE A 18 3.16 1.17 18.40
N ILE A 19 3.44 2.38 17.96
CA ILE A 19 3.23 2.86 16.60
C ILE A 19 4.56 2.79 15.86
N GLN A 20 4.54 2.29 14.62
CA GLN A 20 5.72 2.16 13.78
C GLN A 20 5.58 3.04 12.55
N THR A 21 6.46 4.01 12.38
CA THR A 21 6.48 4.87 11.19
C THR A 21 7.78 4.70 10.42
N PRO A 22 7.82 4.97 9.11
CA PRO A 22 9.10 5.11 8.42
C PRO A 22 9.95 6.17 9.11
N VAL A 23 11.27 6.03 9.02
CA VAL A 23 12.19 7.08 9.52
C VAL A 23 11.93 8.40 8.79
N ARG A 24 12.01 9.51 9.51
CA ARG A 24 11.76 10.86 8.99
C ARG A 24 12.74 11.27 7.88
N GLU A 25 13.92 10.67 7.85
CA GLU A 25 14.94 10.91 6.83
C GLU A 25 14.45 10.51 5.43
N LEU A 26 13.46 9.62 5.33
CA LEU A 26 12.84 9.26 4.06
C LEU A 26 12.20 10.47 3.36
N ASP A 27 11.66 11.42 4.11
CA ASP A 27 11.02 12.61 3.56
C ASP A 27 12.04 13.51 2.81
N ALA A 28 13.34 13.42 3.14
CA ALA A 28 14.40 14.12 2.42
C ALA A 28 14.69 13.49 1.04
N ALA A 29 14.27 12.24 0.81
CA ALA A 29 14.38 11.56 -0.48
C ALA A 29 13.19 11.81 -1.39
N HIS A 30 12.14 12.54 -0.93
CA HIS A 30 10.97 12.86 -1.74
C HIS A 30 11.35 13.70 -2.95
N GLY A 31 11.01 13.19 -4.13
CA GLY A 31 11.13 13.85 -5.41
C GLY A 31 9.81 14.46 -5.86
N LYS A 32 9.43 14.15 -7.11
CA LYS A 32 8.19 14.67 -7.70
C LYS A 32 6.97 14.18 -6.91
N ARG A 33 6.08 15.13 -6.60
CA ARG A 33 4.78 14.87 -5.96
C ARG A 33 3.66 14.80 -7.00
N THR A 34 2.82 13.78 -6.87
CA THR A 34 1.54 13.67 -7.62
C THR A 34 0.40 13.52 -6.61
N LEU A 35 -0.68 14.31 -6.77
CA LEU A 35 -1.83 14.30 -5.88
C LEU A 35 -3.13 14.21 -6.68
N HIS A 36 -3.99 13.29 -6.28
CA HIS A 36 -5.38 13.19 -6.74
C HIS A 36 -6.29 13.21 -5.53
N GLU A 37 -7.21 14.16 -5.48
CA GLU A 37 -8.13 14.33 -4.35
C GLU A 37 -9.55 13.94 -4.73
N ASN A 38 -10.25 13.28 -3.80
CA ASN A 38 -11.67 12.95 -3.90
C ASN A 38 -12.05 12.18 -5.19
N VAL A 39 -11.20 11.26 -5.60
CA VAL A 39 -11.45 10.42 -6.78
C VAL A 39 -12.47 9.35 -6.44
N THR A 40 -13.53 9.24 -7.25
CA THR A 40 -14.48 8.14 -7.15
C THR A 40 -13.96 6.91 -7.90
N VAL A 41 -13.88 5.79 -7.20
CA VAL A 41 -13.46 4.48 -7.73
C VAL A 41 -14.62 3.50 -7.62
N GLN A 42 -14.98 2.86 -8.73
CA GLN A 42 -16.01 1.80 -8.78
C GLN A 42 -15.45 0.51 -9.37
N ASN A 43 -14.64 0.62 -10.41
CA ASN A 43 -13.95 -0.48 -11.08
C ASN A 43 -12.45 -0.24 -11.02
N GLU A 44 -11.67 -1.07 -11.70
CA GLU A 44 -10.24 -0.84 -11.80
C GLU A 44 -9.94 0.50 -12.47
N THR A 45 -9.25 1.37 -11.75
CA THR A 45 -8.97 2.76 -12.11
C THR A 45 -7.47 3.00 -12.08
N VAL A 46 -6.95 3.58 -13.16
CA VAL A 46 -5.56 4.09 -13.25
C VAL A 46 -5.60 5.60 -13.03
N LEU A 47 -4.69 6.13 -12.21
CA LEU A 47 -4.53 7.56 -12.00
C LEU A 47 -3.26 8.04 -12.70
N THR A 48 -3.40 9.10 -13.50
CA THR A 48 -2.27 9.65 -14.27
C THR A 48 -1.12 10.09 -13.35
N GLY A 49 0.07 9.59 -13.60
CA GLY A 49 1.27 9.93 -12.83
C GLY A 49 1.40 9.18 -11.50
N ILE A 50 0.51 8.22 -11.23
CA ILE A 50 0.66 7.27 -10.13
C ILE A 50 1.19 5.96 -10.70
N GLY A 51 2.32 5.49 -10.17
CA GLY A 51 3.00 4.28 -10.64
C GLY A 51 4.47 4.27 -10.23
N GLY A 52 5.21 3.30 -10.74
CA GLY A 52 6.64 3.13 -10.47
C GLY A 52 6.94 2.03 -9.47
N ARG A 53 8.24 1.75 -9.31
CA ARG A 53 8.75 0.67 -8.44
C ARG A 53 9.48 1.18 -7.20
N ILE A 54 9.73 2.48 -7.13
CA ILE A 54 10.35 3.15 -5.99
C ILE A 54 9.49 4.37 -5.69
N ALA A 55 8.59 4.24 -4.71
CA ALA A 55 7.58 5.26 -4.43
C ALA A 55 7.13 5.24 -2.96
N ASP A 56 6.79 6.41 -2.46
CA ASP A 56 6.06 6.61 -1.21
C ASP A 56 4.64 7.04 -1.57
N LEU A 57 3.69 6.14 -1.37
CA LEU A 57 2.29 6.30 -1.76
C LEU A 57 1.41 6.38 -0.51
N THR A 58 0.67 7.45 -0.36
CA THR A 58 -0.39 7.57 0.66
C THR A 58 -1.76 7.49 0.00
N VAL A 59 -2.57 6.54 0.45
CA VAL A 59 -3.95 6.34 0.00
C VAL A 59 -4.87 6.53 1.20
N THR A 60 -5.76 7.50 1.13
CA THR A 60 -6.84 7.67 2.11
C THR A 60 -8.15 7.27 1.46
N VAL A 61 -8.81 6.26 2.04
CA VAL A 61 -10.11 5.76 1.59
C VAL A 61 -11.16 6.32 2.54
N ALA A 62 -12.07 7.14 2.04
CA ALA A 62 -13.16 7.68 2.83
C ALA A 62 -14.20 6.61 3.18
N ALA A 63 -15.00 6.87 4.22
CA ALA A 63 -16.18 6.09 4.49
C ALA A 63 -17.08 6.06 3.24
N GLY A 64 -17.64 4.90 2.91
CA GLY A 64 -18.44 4.75 1.69
C GLY A 64 -19.13 3.39 1.62
N GLU A 65 -19.90 3.22 0.56
CA GLU A 65 -20.67 2.00 0.29
C GLU A 65 -19.90 1.08 -0.67
N TYR A 66 -18.89 0.41 -0.16
CA TYR A 66 -18.13 -0.60 -0.90
C TYR A 66 -17.92 -1.84 -0.02
N ARG A 67 -17.89 -3.01 -0.65
CA ARG A 67 -17.60 -4.28 0.02
C ARG A 67 -16.12 -4.53 0.19
N SER A 68 -15.35 -4.09 -0.79
CA SER A 68 -13.89 -4.14 -0.72
C SER A 68 -13.28 -2.97 -1.48
N PHE A 69 -12.09 -2.57 -1.03
CA PHE A 69 -11.24 -1.64 -1.74
C PHE A 69 -9.86 -2.27 -1.93
N THR A 70 -9.34 -2.22 -3.14
CA THR A 70 -8.06 -2.85 -3.50
C THR A 70 -7.10 -1.85 -4.12
N VAL A 71 -5.86 -1.86 -3.65
CA VAL A 71 -4.71 -1.25 -4.33
C VAL A 71 -3.91 -2.38 -4.96
N LYS A 72 -3.73 -2.34 -6.27
CA LYS A 72 -2.85 -3.25 -7.01
C LYS A 72 -1.51 -2.57 -7.21
N LEU A 73 -0.43 -3.22 -6.84
CA LEU A 73 0.94 -2.68 -6.83
C LEU A 73 1.86 -3.54 -7.70
N ALA A 74 2.91 -2.93 -8.24
CA ALA A 74 3.89 -3.62 -9.07
C ALA A 74 3.22 -4.47 -10.14
N ALA A 75 2.28 -3.86 -10.88
CA ALA A 75 1.35 -4.56 -11.75
C ALA A 75 1.66 -4.38 -13.23
N ASP A 76 1.46 -5.47 -13.97
CA ASP A 76 1.38 -5.52 -15.43
C ASP A 76 0.32 -6.55 -15.85
N ALA A 77 0.34 -7.00 -17.09
CA ALA A 77 -0.60 -8.01 -17.59
C ALA A 77 -0.46 -9.39 -16.92
N ALA A 78 0.70 -9.72 -16.34
CA ALA A 78 1.00 -11.05 -15.79
C ALA A 78 1.20 -11.03 -14.27
N TYR A 79 1.67 -9.93 -13.72
CA TYR A 79 2.08 -9.84 -12.32
C TYR A 79 1.34 -8.73 -11.56
N HIS A 80 1.14 -8.94 -10.27
CA HIS A 80 0.65 -7.91 -9.35
C HIS A 80 0.76 -8.37 -7.89
N THR A 81 0.71 -7.40 -6.99
CA THR A 81 0.51 -7.60 -5.56
C THR A 81 -0.73 -6.82 -5.16
N CYS A 82 -1.69 -7.44 -4.48
CA CYS A 82 -2.92 -6.81 -4.05
C CYS A 82 -2.89 -6.48 -2.56
N LEU A 83 -3.33 -5.28 -2.22
CA LEU A 83 -3.65 -4.87 -0.86
C LEU A 83 -5.15 -4.58 -0.80
N THR A 84 -5.92 -5.47 -0.18
CA THR A 84 -7.39 -5.42 -0.17
C THR A 84 -7.92 -5.19 1.24
N TYR A 85 -8.77 -4.19 1.40
CA TYR A 85 -9.48 -3.88 2.63
C TYR A 85 -10.95 -4.27 2.50
N ASP A 86 -11.44 -5.02 3.49
CA ASP A 86 -12.85 -5.33 3.69
C ASP A 86 -13.36 -4.58 4.94
N PRO A 87 -14.21 -3.56 4.77
CA PRO A 87 -14.71 -2.75 5.88
C PRO A 87 -15.66 -3.51 6.80
N TYR A 88 -16.38 -4.54 6.32
CA TYR A 88 -17.32 -5.33 7.13
C TYR A 88 -16.60 -6.21 8.13
N THR A 89 -15.51 -6.81 7.70
CA THR A 89 -14.69 -7.65 8.57
C THR A 89 -13.55 -6.89 9.23
N SER A 90 -13.31 -5.63 8.82
CA SER A 90 -12.16 -4.82 9.22
C SER A 90 -10.83 -5.53 8.94
N LEU A 91 -10.75 -6.24 7.83
CA LEU A 91 -9.58 -7.04 7.46
C LEU A 91 -8.82 -6.36 6.32
N LEU A 92 -7.54 -6.12 6.53
CA LEU A 92 -6.61 -5.73 5.49
C LEU A 92 -5.78 -6.95 5.10
N THR A 93 -5.81 -7.31 3.83
CA THR A 93 -5.11 -8.47 3.28
C THR A 93 -4.11 -8.04 2.23
N LEU A 94 -2.86 -8.47 2.39
CA LEU A 94 -1.81 -8.36 1.39
C LEU A 94 -1.66 -9.73 0.72
N ASP A 95 -1.93 -9.79 -0.58
CA ASP A 95 -1.82 -10.98 -1.41
C ASP A 95 -0.78 -10.75 -2.51
N ARG A 96 0.24 -11.60 -2.52
CA ARG A 96 1.32 -11.63 -3.49
C ARG A 96 1.37 -12.91 -4.31
N SER A 97 0.26 -13.63 -4.43
CA SER A 97 0.18 -14.88 -5.19
C SER A 97 0.59 -14.70 -6.65
N CYS A 98 0.35 -13.52 -7.22
CA CYS A 98 0.75 -13.14 -8.58
C CYS A 98 2.02 -12.27 -8.63
N ALA A 99 2.83 -12.24 -7.58
CA ALA A 99 4.03 -11.39 -7.51
C ALA A 99 5.32 -12.09 -7.96
N GLY A 100 5.24 -13.06 -8.89
CA GLY A 100 6.40 -13.81 -9.38
C GLY A 100 7.09 -14.65 -8.30
N SER A 101 6.37 -15.03 -7.25
CA SER A 101 6.91 -15.65 -6.05
C SER A 101 7.22 -17.15 -6.23
N ARG A 102 8.03 -17.68 -5.32
CA ARG A 102 8.31 -19.12 -5.25
C ARG A 102 7.17 -19.85 -4.54
N ALA A 103 6.94 -21.11 -4.91
CA ALA A 103 5.85 -21.93 -4.39
C ALA A 103 5.95 -22.29 -2.89
N ASP A 104 7.10 -22.10 -2.27
CA ASP A 104 7.43 -22.50 -0.90
C ASP A 104 7.27 -21.38 0.16
N ILE A 105 6.65 -20.27 -0.21
CA ILE A 105 6.46 -19.13 0.70
C ILE A 105 4.98 -18.79 0.94
N VAL A 106 4.72 -18.13 2.07
CA VAL A 106 3.39 -17.62 2.38
C VAL A 106 3.04 -16.45 1.45
N HIS A 107 1.98 -16.61 0.67
CA HIS A 107 1.56 -15.62 -0.31
C HIS A 107 0.62 -14.57 0.26
N THR A 108 -0.20 -14.93 1.24
CA THR A 108 -1.25 -14.06 1.79
C THR A 108 -1.02 -13.79 3.25
N ARG A 109 -1.14 -12.53 3.66
CA ARG A 109 -1.08 -12.08 5.05
C ARG A 109 -2.23 -11.13 5.32
N SER A 110 -2.83 -11.23 6.50
CA SER A 110 -3.94 -10.36 6.88
C SER A 110 -3.77 -9.84 8.29
N CYS A 111 -4.27 -8.65 8.55
CA CYS A 111 -4.37 -8.08 9.89
C CYS A 111 -5.70 -7.35 10.06
N LYS A 112 -6.16 -7.27 11.32
CA LYS A 112 -7.32 -6.45 11.69
C LYS A 112 -6.90 -5.00 11.75
N VAL A 113 -7.64 -4.14 11.05
CA VAL A 113 -7.43 -2.70 11.05
C VAL A 113 -8.73 -2.00 11.42
N ARG A 114 -8.63 -0.90 12.15
CA ARG A 114 -9.80 -0.08 12.51
C ARG A 114 -9.81 1.15 11.61
N SER A 115 -10.94 1.42 10.97
CA SER A 115 -11.12 2.71 10.33
C SER A 115 -11.20 3.82 11.39
N GLN A 116 -10.62 4.97 11.11
CA GLN A 116 -10.72 6.15 11.95
C GLN A 116 -11.81 7.06 11.37
N ASN A 117 -12.92 7.22 12.10
CA ASN A 117 -14.11 7.95 11.62
C ASN A 117 -14.64 7.43 10.28
N GLY A 118 -14.54 6.11 10.06
CA GLY A 118 -14.93 5.47 8.81
C GLY A 118 -13.91 5.53 7.68
N ALA A 119 -12.84 6.30 7.82
CA ALA A 119 -11.76 6.38 6.83
C ALA A 119 -10.60 5.42 7.17
N LEU A 120 -9.90 4.97 6.15
CA LEU A 120 -8.68 4.17 6.25
C LEU A 120 -7.54 4.92 5.56
N LYS A 121 -6.41 5.06 6.24
CA LYS A 121 -5.19 5.64 5.68
C LYS A 121 -4.12 4.55 5.53
N LEU A 122 -3.57 4.44 4.34
CA LEU A 122 -2.50 3.50 3.98
C LEU A 122 -1.31 4.30 3.45
N ARG A 123 -0.16 4.26 4.14
CA ARG A 123 1.11 4.68 3.55
C ARG A 123 1.83 3.44 3.07
N ILE A 124 2.17 3.39 1.80
CA ILE A 124 2.75 2.23 1.12
C ILE A 124 4.10 2.65 0.56
N LEU A 125 5.16 2.05 1.07
CA LEU A 125 6.49 2.22 0.53
C LEU A 125 6.76 1.06 -0.41
N LEU A 126 6.95 1.37 -1.67
CA LEU A 126 7.30 0.42 -2.71
C LEU A 126 8.77 0.59 -3.05
N ASP A 127 9.54 -0.48 -2.90
CA ASP A 127 10.92 -0.59 -3.33
C ASP A 127 11.04 -1.71 -4.36
N LYS A 128 12.18 -1.79 -5.04
CA LYS A 128 12.44 -2.74 -6.15
C LYS A 128 11.89 -4.13 -5.91
N ASN A 129 12.04 -4.67 -4.71
CA ASN A 129 11.69 -6.05 -4.36
C ASN A 129 10.84 -6.16 -3.10
N SER A 130 10.32 -5.08 -2.55
CA SER A 130 9.53 -5.10 -1.33
C SER A 130 8.37 -4.10 -1.36
N VAL A 131 7.36 -4.41 -0.56
CA VAL A 131 6.28 -3.51 -0.20
C VAL A 131 6.16 -3.45 1.30
N GLU A 132 6.15 -2.23 1.86
CA GLU A 132 5.87 -1.97 3.27
C GLU A 132 4.62 -1.12 3.39
N VAL A 133 3.70 -1.54 4.24
CA VAL A 133 2.41 -0.88 4.45
C VAL A 133 2.31 -0.43 5.89
N PHE A 134 2.00 0.84 6.08
CA PHE A 134 1.74 1.46 7.38
C PHE A 134 0.28 1.91 7.39
N VAL A 135 -0.50 1.36 8.30
CA VAL A 135 -1.94 1.63 8.40
C VAL A 135 -2.19 2.65 9.50
N ASN A 136 -3.02 3.66 9.21
CA ASN A 136 -3.43 4.69 10.18
C ASN A 136 -2.24 5.29 10.95
N ASP A 137 -1.26 5.78 10.18
CA ASP A 137 -0.02 6.35 10.72
C ASP A 137 0.82 5.37 11.56
N GLY A 138 0.74 4.07 11.26
CA GLY A 138 1.59 3.05 11.85
C GLY A 138 0.98 2.24 12.99
N GLU A 139 -0.34 2.29 13.18
CA GLU A 139 -1.04 1.42 14.14
C GLU A 139 -0.89 -0.07 13.82
N GLN A 140 -0.79 -0.40 12.54
CA GLN A 140 -0.47 -1.73 12.02
C GLN A 140 0.53 -1.60 10.88
N THR A 141 1.39 -2.59 10.74
CA THR A 141 2.35 -2.64 9.63
C THR A 141 2.37 -4.02 8.99
N MET A 142 2.54 -4.04 7.68
CA MET A 142 2.72 -5.27 6.91
C MET A 142 3.92 -5.10 5.99
N THR A 143 4.70 -6.16 5.81
CA THR A 143 5.83 -6.16 4.88
C THR A 143 5.83 -7.45 4.08
N ALA A 144 6.11 -7.34 2.80
CA ALA A 144 6.27 -8.49 1.91
C ALA A 144 7.35 -8.23 0.86
N TRP A 145 8.02 -9.32 0.49
CA TRP A 145 8.87 -9.37 -0.69
C TRP A 145 8.02 -9.62 -1.93
N ILE A 146 8.37 -8.94 -3.01
CA ILE A 146 7.80 -9.13 -4.33
C ILE A 146 8.91 -9.45 -5.32
N TYR A 147 8.62 -10.36 -6.25
CA TYR A 147 9.60 -10.88 -7.22
C TYR A 147 9.19 -10.53 -8.65
N THR A 148 8.29 -9.59 -8.81
CA THR A 148 7.85 -9.11 -10.13
C THR A 148 9.01 -8.45 -10.88
N PRO A 149 9.04 -8.55 -12.21
CA PRO A 149 9.97 -7.77 -13.03
C PRO A 149 9.85 -6.27 -12.74
N GLN A 150 10.94 -5.54 -12.90
CA GLN A 150 10.92 -4.09 -12.67
C GLN A 150 10.01 -3.34 -13.67
N SER A 151 9.73 -3.94 -14.81
CA SER A 151 8.78 -3.44 -15.81
C SER A 151 7.31 -3.52 -15.37
N ALA A 152 6.99 -4.33 -14.37
CA ALA A 152 5.67 -4.37 -13.75
C ALA A 152 5.56 -3.22 -12.73
N ASP A 153 5.34 -2.01 -13.21
CA ASP A 153 5.40 -0.76 -12.44
C ASP A 153 4.05 -0.07 -12.27
N GLY A 154 2.97 -0.70 -12.76
CA GLY A 154 1.61 -0.18 -12.64
C GLY A 154 1.10 -0.18 -11.20
N ILE A 155 0.33 0.87 -10.88
CA ILE A 155 -0.47 0.96 -9.65
C ILE A 155 -1.90 1.29 -10.06
N THR A 156 -2.86 0.47 -9.59
CA THR A 156 -4.29 0.68 -9.87
C THR A 156 -5.12 0.55 -8.60
N PHE A 157 -6.32 1.12 -8.66
CA PHE A 157 -7.26 1.14 -7.55
C PHE A 157 -8.59 0.54 -8.01
N ALA A 158 -9.23 -0.26 -7.15
CA ALA A 158 -10.52 -0.86 -7.47
C ALA A 158 -11.42 -0.90 -6.24
N ALA A 159 -12.73 -0.85 -6.43
CA ALA A 159 -13.71 -1.05 -5.38
C ALA A 159 -14.85 -1.95 -5.87
N ASP A 160 -15.32 -2.85 -4.99
CA ASP A 160 -16.60 -3.54 -5.14
C ASP A 160 -17.69 -2.68 -4.46
N GLY A 161 -18.36 -1.88 -5.26
CA GLY A 161 -19.19 -0.75 -4.85
C GLY A 161 -18.56 0.58 -5.25
N GLN A 162 -18.74 1.62 -4.45
CA GLN A 162 -18.20 2.96 -4.71
C GLN A 162 -17.36 3.44 -3.54
N ALA A 163 -16.06 3.66 -3.79
CA ALA A 163 -15.14 4.28 -2.83
C ALA A 163 -14.71 5.67 -3.30
N THR A 164 -14.52 6.58 -2.36
CA THR A 164 -13.88 7.87 -2.62
C THR A 164 -12.49 7.85 -2.01
N ILE A 165 -11.47 8.15 -2.80
CA ILE A 165 -10.09 8.11 -2.37
C ILE A 165 -9.36 9.42 -2.62
N THR A 166 -8.36 9.68 -1.78
CA THR A 166 -7.30 10.66 -2.04
C THR A 166 -5.99 9.91 -2.12
N VAL A 167 -5.23 10.16 -3.17
CA VAL A 167 -3.95 9.49 -3.44
C VAL A 167 -2.87 10.53 -3.59
N GLU A 168 -1.82 10.41 -2.78
CA GLU A 168 -0.61 11.21 -2.86
C GLU A 168 0.58 10.27 -3.07
N GLN A 169 1.41 10.57 -4.05
CA GLN A 169 2.65 9.84 -4.32
C GLN A 169 3.83 10.77 -4.43
N PHE A 170 4.92 10.39 -3.79
CA PHE A 170 6.25 10.93 -4.02
C PHE A 170 7.12 9.89 -4.72
N GLU A 171 7.80 10.29 -5.78
CA GLU A 171 8.94 9.54 -6.29
C GLU A 171 10.06 9.57 -5.24
N LEU A 172 10.76 8.46 -5.02
CA LEU A 172 11.88 8.42 -4.08
C LEU A 172 13.21 8.44 -4.84
N ASN A 173 14.06 9.39 -4.50
CA ASN A 173 15.42 9.53 -5.02
C ASN A 173 16.41 8.82 -4.06
N LEU A 174 16.44 7.46 -4.13
CA LEU A 174 17.27 6.58 -3.30
C LEU A 174 18.57 6.17 -3.99
#